data_63ecf9bb3e0ece0e0919eaff5a5dfbed
#
_entry.id   63ecf9bb3e0ece0e0919eaff5a5dfbed
#
_cell.length_a   1.000
_cell.length_b   1.000
_cell.length_c   1.000
_cell.angle_alpha   90.00
_cell.angle_beta   90.00
_cell.angle_gamma   90.00
#
_symmetry.space_group_name_H-M   'P 1'
#
loop_
_entity.id
_entity.type
_entity.pdbx_description
1 polymer ?
#
loop_
_entity_poly.entity_id
_entity_poly.type
_entity_poly.pdbx_seq_one_letter_code
_entity_poly.pdbx_strand_id
1 'polypeptide(L)'
;MLRVEGVNQYYGGSHILRNVAFEAKLGEVTVILGRNGVGKTTLLKSLMGVVPVKTGGILLDGAAITKDTPYERVRKGVGYVPQGREIFGRLTVQDNLLMGLAYKSGNTPIPAELFELFPVLKQMINRRGGDLSGGQQQQLAIARALAAGPKLLILDEPTEGIQPSIIKDIGRVIRMLADKGMNGGQKMAIVLVEQFYDLAAELADQYLVMERGEIIQRGRGKDMEAEGVRRLMSI
;
A
#
# COMPACT_ATOMS: atom_id res chain seq x y z
N MET A 1 12.94 8.43 2.34
CA MET A 1 12.40 7.35 1.51
C MET A 1 11.38 7.94 0.52
N LEU A 2 10.08 7.95 0.77
CA LEU A 2 9.09 8.68 -0.03
C LEU A 2 8.90 10.08 0.53
N ARG A 3 8.87 11.10 -0.34
CA ARG A 3 8.54 12.47 0.03
C ARG A 3 7.55 13.04 -0.97
N VAL A 4 6.47 13.57 -0.47
CA VAL A 4 5.38 14.19 -1.24
C VAL A 4 5.35 15.68 -0.89
N GLU A 5 5.48 16.55 -1.91
CA GLU A 5 5.68 17.98 -1.73
C GLU A 5 4.57 18.75 -2.45
N GLY A 6 3.57 19.23 -1.72
CA GLY A 6 2.55 20.13 -2.20
C GLY A 6 1.78 19.65 -3.43
N VAL A 7 1.44 18.35 -3.47
CA VAL A 7 0.79 17.72 -4.60
C VAL A 7 -0.63 18.23 -4.78
N ASN A 8 -0.92 18.71 -5.98
CA ASN A 8 -2.26 19.08 -6.43
C ASN A 8 -2.66 18.22 -7.64
N GLN A 9 -3.87 17.67 -7.59
CA GLN A 9 -4.41 16.82 -8.65
C GLN A 9 -5.85 17.22 -8.97
N TYR A 10 -6.21 17.11 -10.25
CA TYR A 10 -7.52 17.49 -10.77
C TYR A 10 -8.08 16.41 -11.67
N TYR A 11 -9.40 16.20 -11.63
CA TYR A 11 -10.16 15.52 -12.67
C TYR A 11 -11.01 16.56 -13.40
N GLY A 12 -10.63 16.90 -14.64
CA GLY A 12 -11.22 18.03 -15.33
C GLY A 12 -11.07 19.31 -14.53
N GLY A 13 -12.21 19.97 -14.19
CA GLY A 13 -12.22 21.15 -13.34
C GLY A 13 -12.26 20.89 -11.84
N SER A 14 -12.41 19.63 -11.41
CA SER A 14 -12.54 19.27 -9.98
C SER A 14 -11.18 19.13 -9.32
N HIS A 15 -10.87 19.94 -8.32
CA HIS A 15 -9.65 19.89 -7.52
C HIS A 15 -9.78 18.80 -6.44
N ILE A 16 -9.13 17.68 -6.63
CA ILE A 16 -9.27 16.49 -5.78
C ILE A 16 -8.22 16.43 -4.68
N LEU A 17 -6.93 16.65 -5.02
CA LEU A 17 -5.87 16.74 -4.01
C LEU A 17 -5.38 18.18 -3.93
N ARG A 18 -5.27 18.69 -2.71
CA ARG A 18 -5.01 20.10 -2.43
C ARG A 18 -3.78 20.21 -1.54
N ASN A 19 -2.67 20.60 -2.15
CA ASN A 19 -1.40 20.86 -1.46
C ASN A 19 -0.98 19.73 -0.51
N VAL A 20 -1.16 18.47 -0.93
CA VAL A 20 -0.83 17.29 -0.10
C VAL A 20 0.67 17.17 0.06
N ALA A 21 1.15 17.14 1.30
CA ALA A 21 2.57 17.00 1.61
C ALA A 21 2.77 16.08 2.83
N PHE A 22 3.65 15.07 2.70
CA PHE A 22 4.04 14.18 3.79
C PHE A 22 5.31 13.39 3.42
N GLU A 23 5.86 12.69 4.40
CA GLU A 23 6.97 11.75 4.22
C GLU A 23 6.59 10.36 4.73
N ALA A 24 7.09 9.30 4.06
CA ALA A 24 7.05 7.93 4.56
C ALA A 24 8.48 7.41 4.63
N LYS A 25 8.90 6.92 5.80
CA LYS A 25 10.28 6.53 6.10
C LYS A 25 10.45 5.01 6.09
N LEU A 26 11.67 4.56 5.82
CA LEU A 26 12.04 3.15 5.96
C LEU A 26 11.84 2.70 7.41
N GLY A 27 11.24 1.53 7.59
CA GLY A 27 10.96 0.98 8.91
C GLY A 27 9.71 1.56 9.58
N GLU A 28 8.94 2.40 8.89
CA GLU A 28 7.73 3.02 9.43
C GLU A 28 6.49 2.67 8.59
N VAL A 29 5.37 2.52 9.28
CA VAL A 29 4.03 2.46 8.68
C VAL A 29 3.40 3.84 8.79
N THR A 30 3.22 4.51 7.65
CA THR A 30 2.49 5.77 7.55
C THR A 30 1.05 5.46 7.16
N VAL A 31 0.12 5.64 8.10
CA VAL A 31 -1.29 5.39 7.87
C VAL A 31 -1.99 6.66 7.41
N ILE A 32 -2.78 6.54 6.33
CA ILE A 32 -3.63 7.62 5.81
C ILE A 32 -5.08 7.24 6.09
N LEU A 33 -5.71 8.00 6.95
CA LEU A 33 -7.09 7.85 7.39
C LEU A 33 -7.98 8.88 6.71
N GLY A 34 -9.24 8.54 6.55
CA GLY A 34 -10.26 9.44 6.01
C GLY A 34 -11.45 8.68 5.47
N ARG A 35 -12.56 9.38 5.31
CA ARG A 35 -13.81 8.80 4.79
C ARG A 35 -13.71 8.45 3.31
N ASN A 36 -14.74 7.76 2.81
CA ASN A 36 -14.87 7.52 1.38
C ASN A 36 -15.04 8.84 0.63
N GLY A 37 -14.38 8.94 -0.54
CA GLY A 37 -14.47 10.10 -1.41
C GLY A 37 -13.59 11.29 -1.03
N VAL A 38 -12.79 11.24 0.05
CA VAL A 38 -11.92 12.37 0.45
C VAL A 38 -10.65 12.51 -0.38
N GLY A 39 -10.35 11.54 -1.29
CA GLY A 39 -9.19 11.62 -2.18
C GLY A 39 -8.08 10.61 -1.91
N LYS A 40 -8.23 9.67 -0.94
CA LYS A 40 -7.19 8.68 -0.58
C LYS A 40 -6.71 7.86 -1.78
N THR A 41 -7.61 7.18 -2.49
CA THR A 41 -7.28 6.38 -3.67
C THR A 41 -6.69 7.24 -4.80
N THR A 42 -7.15 8.49 -4.97
CA THR A 42 -6.55 9.44 -5.93
C THR A 42 -5.11 9.76 -5.54
N LEU A 43 -4.83 9.95 -4.25
CA LEU A 43 -3.46 10.14 -3.77
C LEU A 43 -2.60 8.91 -4.10
N LEU A 44 -3.05 7.70 -3.79
CA LEU A 44 -2.27 6.50 -4.09
C LEU A 44 -2.06 6.31 -5.61
N LYS A 45 -3.07 6.56 -6.43
CA LYS A 45 -2.94 6.54 -7.89
C LYS A 45 -1.95 7.60 -8.40
N SER A 46 -1.88 8.76 -7.75
CA SER A 46 -0.88 9.79 -8.05
C SER A 46 0.53 9.34 -7.63
N LEU A 47 0.67 8.70 -6.46
CA LEU A 47 1.93 8.11 -6.01
C LEU A 47 2.42 7.00 -6.94
N MET A 48 1.51 6.27 -7.59
CA MET A 48 1.83 5.25 -8.58
C MET A 48 2.02 5.79 -10.01
N GLY A 49 1.74 7.07 -10.26
CA GLY A 49 1.81 7.66 -11.61
C GLY A 49 0.69 7.24 -12.55
N VAL A 50 -0.36 6.60 -12.03
CA VAL A 50 -1.58 6.25 -12.79
C VAL A 50 -2.40 7.51 -13.10
N VAL A 51 -2.38 8.46 -12.17
CA VAL A 51 -3.04 9.76 -12.31
C VAL A 51 -1.98 10.86 -12.27
N PRO A 52 -1.96 11.78 -13.24
CA PRO A 52 -0.95 12.83 -13.30
C PRO A 52 -1.12 13.86 -12.17
N VAL A 53 0.01 14.30 -11.63
CA VAL A 53 0.10 15.42 -10.69
C VAL A 53 0.16 16.72 -11.47
N LYS A 54 -0.68 17.69 -11.13
CA LYS A 54 -0.73 19.00 -11.81
C LYS A 54 0.40 19.92 -11.34
N THR A 55 0.59 19.99 -10.02
CA THR A 55 1.68 20.75 -9.38
C THR A 55 2.15 20.01 -8.14
N GLY A 56 3.33 20.37 -7.65
CA GLY A 56 4.00 19.67 -6.56
C GLY A 56 4.97 18.61 -7.04
N GLY A 57 5.54 17.86 -6.11
CA GLY A 57 6.57 16.88 -6.38
C GLY A 57 6.40 15.57 -5.61
N ILE A 58 6.90 14.48 -6.20
CA ILE A 58 7.02 13.18 -5.55
C ILE A 58 8.46 12.72 -5.73
N LEU A 59 9.14 12.45 -4.61
CA LEU A 59 10.51 11.98 -4.59
C LEU A 59 10.59 10.61 -3.93
N LEU A 60 11.43 9.74 -4.46
CA LEU A 60 11.77 8.44 -3.90
C LEU A 60 13.29 8.37 -3.73
N ASP A 61 13.76 8.23 -2.48
CA ASP A 61 15.20 8.29 -2.12
C ASP A 61 15.91 9.55 -2.65
N GLY A 62 15.22 10.68 -2.62
CA GLY A 62 15.74 11.96 -3.11
C GLY A 62 15.64 12.17 -4.62
N ALA A 63 15.34 11.14 -5.40
CA ALA A 63 15.15 11.24 -6.84
C ALA A 63 13.68 11.59 -7.18
N ALA A 64 13.47 12.58 -8.04
CA ALA A 64 12.14 12.94 -8.49
C ALA A 64 11.53 11.82 -9.35
N ILE A 65 10.31 11.39 -8.99
CA ILE A 65 9.54 10.38 -9.72
C ILE A 65 8.18 10.93 -10.19
N THR A 66 7.94 12.23 -10.05
CA THR A 66 6.65 12.85 -10.34
C THR A 66 6.15 12.55 -11.76
N LYS A 67 7.06 12.52 -12.73
CA LYS A 67 6.76 12.27 -14.15
C LYS A 67 6.96 10.82 -14.59
N ASP A 68 7.45 9.96 -13.70
CA ASP A 68 7.67 8.56 -14.01
C ASP A 68 6.35 7.82 -14.24
N THR A 69 6.35 6.93 -15.20
CA THR A 69 5.26 5.99 -15.45
C THR A 69 5.12 4.99 -14.30
N PRO A 70 3.96 4.32 -14.14
CA PRO A 70 3.80 3.27 -13.12
C PRO A 70 4.87 2.18 -13.22
N TYR A 71 5.22 1.77 -14.43
CA TYR A 71 6.26 0.79 -14.68
C TYR A 71 7.65 1.22 -14.17
N GLU A 72 8.04 2.46 -14.41
CA GLU A 72 9.31 3.01 -13.93
C GLU A 72 9.34 3.08 -12.39
N ARG A 73 8.22 3.44 -11.74
CA ARG A 73 8.11 3.46 -10.28
C ARG A 73 8.25 2.07 -9.67
N VAL A 74 7.62 1.06 -10.29
CA VAL A 74 7.79 -0.34 -9.86
C VAL A 74 9.25 -0.77 -9.97
N ARG A 75 9.94 -0.44 -11.06
CA ARG A 75 11.38 -0.73 -11.23
C ARG A 75 12.26 -0.01 -10.20
N LYS A 76 11.83 1.14 -9.70
CA LYS A 76 12.50 1.88 -8.62
C LYS A 76 12.18 1.34 -7.22
N GLY A 77 11.37 0.28 -7.12
CA GLY A 77 11.07 -0.43 -5.88
C GLY A 77 9.79 0.04 -5.18
N VAL A 78 8.79 0.51 -5.93
CA VAL A 78 7.44 0.77 -5.41
C VAL A 78 6.55 -0.43 -5.67
N GLY A 79 5.97 -1.03 -4.62
CA GLY A 79 4.92 -2.03 -4.70
C GLY A 79 3.56 -1.41 -4.40
N TYR A 80 2.51 -1.87 -5.08
CA TYR A 80 1.16 -1.35 -4.89
C TYR A 80 0.12 -2.47 -4.85
N VAL A 81 -0.74 -2.41 -3.87
CA VAL A 81 -1.93 -3.25 -3.74
C VAL A 81 -3.15 -2.34 -3.78
N PRO A 82 -3.91 -2.32 -4.88
CA PRO A 82 -5.09 -1.49 -5.03
C PRO A 82 -6.27 -2.01 -4.21
N GLN A 83 -7.25 -1.14 -3.95
CA GLN A 83 -8.55 -1.53 -3.43
C GLN A 83 -9.21 -2.58 -4.34
N GLY A 84 -9.90 -3.55 -3.77
CA GLY A 84 -10.53 -4.63 -4.55
C GLY A 84 -9.58 -5.74 -5.00
N ARG A 85 -8.30 -5.74 -4.52
CA ARG A 85 -7.30 -6.81 -4.70
C ARG A 85 -6.72 -6.89 -6.12
N GLU A 86 -7.53 -6.73 -7.17
CA GLU A 86 -7.17 -6.78 -8.61
C GLU A 86 -6.24 -7.94 -8.97
N ILE A 87 -6.54 -9.15 -8.47
CA ILE A 87 -5.84 -10.36 -8.85
C ILE A 87 -6.28 -10.83 -10.25
N PHE A 88 -5.44 -11.59 -10.93
CA PHE A 88 -5.81 -12.24 -12.18
C PHE A 88 -6.59 -13.53 -11.89
N GLY A 89 -7.93 -13.43 -11.79
CA GLY A 89 -8.78 -14.53 -11.34
C GLY A 89 -8.72 -15.79 -12.20
N ARG A 90 -8.40 -15.68 -13.49
CA ARG A 90 -8.26 -16.83 -14.42
C ARG A 90 -6.89 -17.50 -14.37
N LEU A 91 -5.89 -16.81 -13.84
CA LEU A 91 -4.54 -17.33 -13.66
C LEU A 91 -4.43 -18.08 -12.34
N THR A 92 -3.46 -19.02 -12.27
CA THR A 92 -3.15 -19.71 -11.01
C THR A 92 -2.52 -18.77 -9.99
N VAL A 93 -2.42 -19.21 -8.72
CA VAL A 93 -1.65 -18.50 -7.70
C VAL A 93 -0.21 -18.31 -8.15
N GLN A 94 0.42 -19.37 -8.72
CA GLN A 94 1.78 -19.29 -9.25
C GLN A 94 1.91 -18.21 -10.32
N ASP A 95 1.02 -18.21 -11.32
CA ASP A 95 1.06 -17.23 -12.40
C ASP A 95 0.85 -15.81 -11.91
N ASN A 96 -0.07 -15.61 -10.94
CA ASN A 96 -0.24 -14.30 -10.28
C ASN A 96 1.05 -13.82 -9.62
N LEU A 97 1.78 -14.68 -8.91
CA LEU A 97 3.06 -14.33 -8.30
C LEU A 97 4.13 -14.03 -9.35
N LEU A 98 4.20 -14.81 -10.43
CA LEU A 98 5.10 -14.56 -11.56
C LEU A 98 4.81 -13.23 -12.27
N MET A 99 3.54 -12.80 -12.33
CA MET A 99 3.19 -11.47 -12.86
C MET A 99 3.81 -10.34 -12.03
N GLY A 100 3.99 -10.54 -10.71
CA GLY A 100 4.73 -9.60 -9.85
C GLY A 100 6.21 -9.47 -10.22
N LEU A 101 6.76 -10.44 -10.93
CA LEU A 101 8.16 -10.49 -11.40
C LEU A 101 8.31 -10.10 -12.87
N ALA A 102 7.24 -9.70 -13.56
CA ALA A 102 7.22 -9.52 -15.01
C ALA A 102 8.29 -8.58 -15.59
N TYR A 103 8.81 -7.64 -14.79
CA TYR A 103 9.87 -6.73 -15.23
C TYR A 103 11.30 -7.26 -14.96
N LYS A 104 11.42 -8.37 -14.22
CA LYS A 104 12.70 -9.05 -13.94
C LYS A 104 13.02 -10.06 -15.03
N SER A 105 14.19 -10.68 -14.96
CA SER A 105 14.53 -11.79 -15.86
C SER A 105 13.48 -12.89 -15.78
N GLY A 106 13.12 -13.48 -16.93
CA GLY A 106 12.11 -14.55 -17.02
C GLY A 106 12.43 -15.81 -16.19
N ASN A 107 13.67 -15.96 -15.76
CA ASN A 107 14.12 -17.05 -14.88
C ASN A 107 14.16 -16.66 -13.39
N THR A 108 13.65 -15.48 -13.01
CA THR A 108 13.63 -15.07 -11.62
C THR A 108 12.64 -15.94 -10.83
N PRO A 109 13.08 -16.70 -9.82
CA PRO A 109 12.18 -17.55 -9.05
C PRO A 109 11.27 -16.71 -8.14
N ILE A 110 10.11 -17.25 -7.81
CA ILE A 110 9.24 -16.69 -6.78
C ILE A 110 9.98 -16.77 -5.43
N PRO A 111 10.13 -15.67 -4.70
CA PRO A 111 10.79 -15.69 -3.39
C PRO A 111 10.11 -16.67 -2.43
N ALA A 112 10.88 -17.61 -1.86
CA ALA A 112 10.36 -18.63 -0.95
C ALA A 112 9.70 -18.05 0.30
N GLU A 113 10.21 -16.92 0.78
CA GLU A 113 9.70 -16.18 1.93
C GLU A 113 8.23 -15.76 1.78
N LEU A 114 7.73 -15.55 0.55
CA LEU A 114 6.30 -15.27 0.33
C LEU A 114 5.40 -16.39 0.84
N PHE A 115 5.89 -17.64 0.78
CA PHE A 115 5.17 -18.80 1.29
C PHE A 115 5.33 -18.99 2.81
N GLU A 116 6.33 -18.36 3.41
CA GLU A 116 6.46 -18.27 4.87
C GLU A 116 5.51 -17.21 5.42
N LEU A 117 5.39 -16.06 4.71
CA LEU A 117 4.45 -15.00 5.04
C LEU A 117 2.98 -15.42 4.87
N PHE A 118 2.71 -16.17 3.81
CA PHE A 118 1.37 -16.61 3.43
C PHE A 118 1.35 -18.11 3.07
N PRO A 119 1.43 -19.01 4.07
CA PRO A 119 1.54 -20.46 3.82
C PRO A 119 0.42 -21.06 2.97
N VAL A 120 -0.79 -20.47 3.04
CA VAL A 120 -1.94 -20.91 2.24
C VAL A 120 -1.69 -20.79 0.74
N LEU A 121 -0.87 -19.84 0.29
CA LEU A 121 -0.57 -19.67 -1.14
C LEU A 121 0.26 -20.84 -1.68
N LYS A 122 1.14 -21.42 -0.85
CA LYS A 122 1.88 -22.63 -1.21
C LYS A 122 0.96 -23.82 -1.40
N GLN A 123 -0.01 -23.99 -0.49
CA GLN A 123 -1.00 -25.07 -0.57
C GLN A 123 -1.91 -24.94 -1.79
N MET A 124 -2.17 -23.71 -2.23
CA MET A 124 -3.09 -23.38 -3.33
C MET A 124 -2.35 -23.03 -4.63
N ILE A 125 -1.05 -23.36 -4.77
CA ILE A 125 -0.17 -22.84 -5.82
C ILE A 125 -0.70 -23.03 -7.24
N ASN A 126 -1.35 -24.17 -7.50
CA ASN A 126 -1.94 -24.52 -8.80
C ASN A 126 -3.41 -24.12 -8.95
N ARG A 127 -4.01 -23.51 -7.90
CA ARG A 127 -5.42 -23.08 -7.93
C ARG A 127 -5.56 -21.76 -8.65
N ARG A 128 -6.69 -21.55 -9.34
CA ARG A 128 -7.00 -20.24 -9.94
C ARG A 128 -7.22 -19.22 -8.85
N GLY A 129 -6.74 -17.99 -9.04
CA GLY A 129 -6.92 -16.89 -8.10
C GLY A 129 -8.39 -16.61 -7.80
N GLY A 130 -9.28 -16.73 -8.80
CA GLY A 130 -10.72 -16.53 -8.64
C GLY A 130 -11.42 -17.55 -7.74
N ASP A 131 -10.82 -18.73 -7.52
CA ASP A 131 -11.38 -19.80 -6.68
C ASP A 131 -10.94 -19.68 -5.21
N LEU A 132 -10.15 -18.67 -4.89
CA LEU A 132 -9.71 -18.37 -3.53
C LEU A 132 -10.77 -17.59 -2.76
N SER A 133 -10.81 -17.75 -1.44
CA SER A 133 -11.61 -16.88 -0.58
C SER A 133 -11.12 -15.42 -0.65
N GLY A 134 -11.97 -14.45 -0.26
CA GLY A 134 -11.60 -13.04 -0.28
C GLY A 134 -10.31 -12.73 0.50
N GLY A 135 -10.10 -13.33 1.67
CA GLY A 135 -8.88 -13.17 2.44
C GLY A 135 -7.65 -13.78 1.77
N GLN A 136 -7.80 -14.95 1.13
CA GLN A 136 -6.71 -15.59 0.36
C GLN A 136 -6.36 -14.78 -0.88
N GLN A 137 -7.34 -14.18 -1.55
CA GLN A 137 -7.12 -13.27 -2.68
C GLN A 137 -6.34 -12.03 -2.25
N GLN A 138 -6.63 -11.50 -1.06
CA GLN A 138 -5.88 -10.36 -0.50
C GLN A 138 -4.44 -10.72 -0.19
N GLN A 139 -4.22 -11.89 0.44
CA GLN A 139 -2.86 -12.41 0.67
C GLN A 139 -2.11 -12.59 -0.65
N LEU A 140 -2.78 -13.10 -1.69
CA LEU A 140 -2.19 -13.22 -3.03
C LEU A 140 -1.85 -11.85 -3.65
N ALA A 141 -2.71 -10.86 -3.51
CA ALA A 141 -2.46 -9.51 -4.01
C ALA A 141 -1.24 -8.87 -3.34
N ILE A 142 -1.13 -9.01 -2.01
CA ILE A 142 0.03 -8.53 -1.24
C ILE A 142 1.29 -9.30 -1.65
N ALA A 143 1.24 -10.64 -1.70
CA ALA A 143 2.38 -11.47 -2.09
C ALA A 143 2.87 -11.14 -3.51
N ARG A 144 1.96 -10.90 -4.45
CA ARG A 144 2.30 -10.46 -5.83
C ARG A 144 3.05 -9.13 -5.84
N ALA A 145 2.60 -8.15 -5.05
CA ALA A 145 3.29 -6.86 -4.94
C ALA A 145 4.68 -7.01 -4.28
N LEU A 146 4.81 -7.92 -3.32
CA LEU A 146 6.06 -8.22 -2.61
C LEU A 146 7.05 -9.03 -3.47
N ALA A 147 6.59 -9.81 -4.44
CA ALA A 147 7.43 -10.68 -5.26
C ALA A 147 8.60 -9.92 -5.91
N ALA A 148 8.37 -8.68 -6.29
CA ALA A 148 9.38 -7.81 -6.89
C ALA A 148 10.46 -7.33 -5.90
N GLY A 149 10.28 -7.50 -4.60
CA GLY A 149 11.16 -6.98 -3.54
C GLY A 149 11.11 -5.47 -3.44
N PRO A 150 9.92 -4.85 -3.25
CA PRO A 150 9.81 -3.40 -3.14
C PRO A 150 10.46 -2.89 -1.86
N LYS A 151 10.89 -1.63 -1.87
CA LYS A 151 11.35 -0.89 -0.69
C LYS A 151 10.29 0.04 -0.12
N LEU A 152 9.26 0.33 -0.92
CA LEU A 152 8.04 1.06 -0.54
C LEU A 152 6.84 0.21 -0.95
N LEU A 153 5.99 -0.14 0.01
CA LEU A 153 4.73 -0.84 -0.23
C LEU A 153 3.56 0.11 0.05
N ILE A 154 2.69 0.25 -0.93
CA ILE A 154 1.47 1.05 -0.86
C ILE A 154 0.28 0.11 -0.84
N LEU A 155 -0.59 0.24 0.17
CA LEU A 155 -1.77 -0.61 0.38
C LEU A 155 -3.03 0.26 0.44
N ASP A 156 -4.00 -0.01 -0.42
CA ASP A 156 -5.28 0.71 -0.48
C ASP A 156 -6.39 -0.16 0.12
N GLU A 157 -6.79 0.12 1.36
CA GLU A 157 -7.84 -0.55 2.12
C GLU A 157 -7.73 -2.10 2.09
N PRO A 158 -6.57 -2.65 2.49
CA PRO A 158 -6.28 -4.09 2.30
C PRO A 158 -7.15 -5.00 3.16
N THR A 159 -7.94 -4.46 4.08
CA THR A 159 -8.77 -5.24 5.01
C THR A 159 -10.25 -5.21 4.67
N GLU A 160 -10.65 -4.47 3.63
CA GLU A 160 -12.05 -4.36 3.23
C GLU A 160 -12.67 -5.72 2.86
N GLY A 161 -13.79 -6.06 3.49
CA GLY A 161 -14.53 -7.31 3.22
C GLY A 161 -13.79 -8.59 3.60
N ILE A 162 -12.90 -8.53 4.59
CA ILE A 162 -12.06 -9.64 5.04
C ILE A 162 -12.41 -10.05 6.47
N GLN A 163 -12.29 -11.34 6.77
CA GLN A 163 -12.54 -11.88 8.11
C GLN A 163 -11.50 -11.39 9.12
N PRO A 164 -11.89 -11.13 10.39
CA PRO A 164 -10.99 -10.59 11.43
C PRO A 164 -9.70 -11.37 11.66
N SER A 165 -9.73 -12.70 11.53
CA SER A 165 -8.52 -13.53 11.66
C SER A 165 -7.48 -13.22 10.59
N ILE A 166 -7.91 -13.05 9.35
CA ILE A 166 -7.02 -12.70 8.23
C ILE A 166 -6.53 -11.26 8.33
N ILE A 167 -7.36 -10.34 8.83
CA ILE A 167 -6.94 -8.95 9.10
C ILE A 167 -5.74 -8.93 10.05
N LYS A 168 -5.80 -9.71 11.14
CA LYS A 168 -4.68 -9.83 12.10
C LYS A 168 -3.42 -10.41 11.45
N ASP A 169 -3.56 -11.41 10.59
CA ASP A 169 -2.43 -12.00 9.86
C ASP A 169 -1.78 -10.97 8.93
N ILE A 170 -2.58 -10.21 8.16
CA ILE A 170 -2.11 -9.14 7.30
C ILE A 170 -1.42 -8.05 8.13
N GLY A 171 -1.99 -7.64 9.26
CA GLY A 171 -1.39 -6.65 10.15
C GLY A 171 -0.01 -7.09 10.66
N ARG A 172 0.13 -8.36 11.09
CA ARG A 172 1.43 -8.92 11.49
C ARG A 172 2.46 -8.90 10.36
N VAL A 173 2.04 -9.24 9.15
CA VAL A 173 2.92 -9.19 7.97
C VAL A 173 3.35 -7.75 7.68
N ILE A 174 2.42 -6.79 7.68
CA ILE A 174 2.73 -5.37 7.48
C ILE A 174 3.76 -4.89 8.49
N ARG A 175 3.56 -5.17 9.78
CA ARG A 175 4.50 -4.75 10.84
C ARG A 175 5.88 -5.40 10.65
N MET A 176 5.90 -6.71 10.38
CA MET A 176 7.15 -7.45 10.15
C MET A 176 7.92 -6.89 8.94
N LEU A 177 7.23 -6.56 7.84
CA LEU A 177 7.85 -5.97 6.65
C LEU A 177 8.46 -4.59 6.95
N ALA A 178 7.78 -3.76 7.74
CA ALA A 178 8.35 -2.49 8.18
C ALA A 178 9.58 -2.68 9.05
N ASP A 179 9.51 -3.56 10.06
CA ASP A 179 10.57 -3.74 11.05
C ASP A 179 11.82 -4.44 10.51
N LYS A 180 11.64 -5.46 9.67
CA LYS A 180 12.69 -6.38 9.24
C LYS A 180 12.90 -6.45 7.73
N GLY A 181 11.93 -5.98 6.92
CA GLY A 181 11.93 -6.17 5.48
C GLY A 181 11.72 -7.63 5.08
N MET A 182 12.04 -7.95 3.83
CA MET A 182 12.10 -9.30 3.30
C MET A 182 13.53 -9.84 3.29
N ASN A 183 13.70 -11.16 3.40
CA ASN A 183 14.99 -11.88 3.35
C ASN A 183 16.02 -11.39 4.38
N GLY A 184 15.58 -10.99 5.57
CA GLY A 184 16.47 -10.42 6.60
C GLY A 184 17.21 -9.15 6.14
N GLY A 185 16.66 -8.49 5.12
CA GLY A 185 17.30 -7.42 4.39
C GLY A 185 16.88 -6.03 4.84
N GLN A 186 16.59 -5.19 3.86
CA GLN A 186 16.26 -3.79 4.10
C GLN A 186 14.84 -3.63 4.64
N LYS A 187 14.68 -2.89 5.75
CA LYS A 187 13.38 -2.43 6.24
C LYS A 187 12.56 -1.81 5.11
N MET A 188 11.26 -1.92 5.18
CA MET A 188 10.35 -1.40 4.16
C MET A 188 9.64 -0.15 4.66
N ALA A 189 9.45 0.84 3.80
CA ALA A 189 8.50 1.91 4.05
C ALA A 189 7.10 1.45 3.65
N ILE A 190 6.10 1.71 4.47
CA ILE A 190 4.72 1.31 4.17
C ILE A 190 3.81 2.53 4.21
N VAL A 191 3.03 2.72 3.15
CA VAL A 191 1.90 3.66 3.12
C VAL A 191 0.63 2.84 3.11
N LEU A 192 -0.13 2.93 4.19
CA LEU A 192 -1.36 2.17 4.39
C LEU A 192 -2.56 3.13 4.41
N VAL A 193 -3.47 2.98 3.47
CA VAL A 193 -4.77 3.64 3.52
C VAL A 193 -5.76 2.71 4.21
N GLU A 194 -6.43 3.21 5.24
CA GLU A 194 -7.41 2.44 6.00
C GLU A 194 -8.59 3.30 6.48
N GLN A 195 -9.73 2.61 6.70
CA GLN A 195 -10.91 3.17 7.35
C GLN A 195 -11.11 2.60 8.76
N PHE A 196 -10.56 1.41 9.02
CA PHE A 196 -10.64 0.76 10.32
C PHE A 196 -9.65 1.38 11.29
N TYR A 197 -10.15 2.24 12.17
CA TYR A 197 -9.34 2.96 13.16
C TYR A 197 -8.49 2.03 14.02
N ASP A 198 -9.06 0.92 14.51
CA ASP A 198 -8.35 0.04 15.46
C ASP A 198 -7.11 -0.59 14.84
N LEU A 199 -7.19 -1.07 13.60
CA LEU A 199 -6.03 -1.57 12.88
C LEU A 199 -5.03 -0.46 12.57
N ALA A 200 -5.52 0.71 12.17
CA ALA A 200 -4.68 1.87 11.91
C ALA A 200 -3.88 2.27 13.16
N ALA A 201 -4.53 2.33 14.32
CA ALA A 201 -3.89 2.66 15.58
C ALA A 201 -2.88 1.60 16.04
N GLU A 202 -3.15 0.31 15.76
CA GLU A 202 -2.22 -0.79 16.06
C GLU A 202 -0.94 -0.72 15.21
N LEU A 203 -1.06 -0.35 13.95
CA LEU A 203 0.05 -0.41 13.00
C LEU A 203 0.82 0.90 12.81
N ALA A 204 0.20 2.04 13.05
CA ALA A 204 0.77 3.34 12.69
C ALA A 204 2.00 3.72 13.50
N ASP A 205 3.10 4.03 12.84
CA ASP A 205 4.19 4.85 13.40
C ASP A 205 3.88 6.34 13.22
N GLN A 206 3.28 6.70 12.08
CA GLN A 206 2.75 8.02 11.76
C GLN A 206 1.33 7.90 11.22
N TYR A 207 0.50 8.88 11.51
CA TYR A 207 -0.83 8.98 10.91
C TYR A 207 -1.05 10.31 10.21
N LEU A 208 -1.90 10.28 9.20
CA LEU A 208 -2.40 11.42 8.44
C LEU A 208 -3.90 11.28 8.32
N VAL A 209 -4.65 12.32 8.64
CA VAL A 209 -6.10 12.37 8.42
C VAL A 209 -6.38 13.22 7.19
N MET A 210 -7.05 12.64 6.20
CA MET A 210 -7.46 13.35 4.98
C MET A 210 -8.94 13.74 5.05
N GLU A 211 -9.22 14.97 4.68
CA GLU A 211 -10.56 15.47 4.43
C GLU A 211 -10.55 16.37 3.20
N ARG A 212 -11.51 16.20 2.28
CA ARG A 212 -11.70 17.05 1.07
C ARG A 212 -10.43 17.29 0.26
N GLY A 213 -9.57 16.28 0.19
CA GLY A 213 -8.32 16.34 -0.57
C GLY A 213 -7.14 16.97 0.15
N GLU A 214 -7.27 17.33 1.41
CA GLU A 214 -6.24 17.94 2.24
C GLU A 214 -5.86 17.03 3.43
N ILE A 215 -4.64 17.17 3.94
CA ILE A 215 -4.23 16.58 5.22
C ILE A 215 -4.57 17.59 6.31
N ILE A 216 -5.63 17.29 7.10
CA ILE A 216 -6.14 18.18 8.14
C ILE A 216 -5.48 17.95 9.51
N GLN A 217 -4.94 16.74 9.73
CA GLN A 217 -4.25 16.38 10.96
C GLN A 217 -3.16 15.36 10.68
N ARG A 218 -2.09 15.40 11.47
CA ARG A 218 -0.99 14.45 11.43
C ARG A 218 -0.34 14.32 12.79
N GLY A 219 0.24 13.16 13.07
CA GLY A 219 0.95 12.89 14.31
C GLY A 219 1.59 11.52 14.35
N ARG A 220 2.03 11.12 15.53
CA ARG A 220 2.56 9.77 15.76
C ARG A 220 1.42 8.82 16.08
N GLY A 221 1.53 7.56 15.62
CA GLY A 221 0.51 6.54 15.84
C GLY A 221 0.09 6.38 17.31
N LYS A 222 1.06 6.41 18.23
CA LYS A 222 0.82 6.31 19.67
C LYS A 222 -0.05 7.43 20.26
N ASP A 223 -0.14 8.57 19.59
CA ASP A 223 -0.86 9.76 20.08
C ASP A 223 -2.29 9.85 19.49
N MET A 224 -2.66 8.94 18.55
CA MET A 224 -3.95 8.97 17.84
C MET A 224 -5.18 9.05 18.75
N GLU A 225 -5.19 8.28 19.85
CA GLU A 225 -6.29 8.25 20.81
C GLU A 225 -6.40 9.59 21.56
N ALA A 226 -5.28 10.08 22.10
CA ALA A 226 -5.22 11.34 22.85
C ALA A 226 -5.57 12.55 21.96
N GLU A 227 -5.23 12.48 20.67
CA GLU A 227 -5.50 13.53 19.68
C GLU A 227 -6.91 13.42 19.06
N GLY A 228 -7.75 12.49 19.53
CA GLY A 228 -9.15 12.38 19.14
C GLY A 228 -9.38 11.94 17.68
N VAL A 229 -8.41 11.28 17.04
CA VAL A 229 -8.47 10.87 15.64
C VAL A 229 -9.70 10.00 15.35
N ARG A 230 -10.11 9.13 16.30
CA ARG A 230 -11.31 8.29 16.16
C ARG A 230 -12.57 9.13 15.88
N ARG A 231 -12.71 10.30 16.48
CA ARG A 231 -13.88 11.18 16.27
C ARG A 231 -13.94 11.73 14.86
N LEU A 232 -12.79 12.03 14.24
CA LEU A 232 -12.71 12.52 12.87
C LEU A 232 -13.14 11.44 11.84
N MET A 233 -13.06 10.17 12.23
CA MET A 233 -13.49 9.05 11.39
C MET A 233 -14.98 8.74 11.53
N SER A 234 -15.62 9.16 12.64
CA SER A 234 -16.99 8.73 13.02
C SER A 234 -18.10 9.72 12.64
N ILE A 235 -17.78 10.93 12.14
CA ILE A 235 -18.77 11.97 11.83
C ILE A 235 -19.28 11.90 10.40
#